data_4cea98b615847879b8ef051fadadcbbb
#
_entry.id   4cea98b615847879b8ef051fadadcbbb
#
_cell.length_a   1.000
_cell.length_b   1.000
_cell.length_c   1.000
_cell.angle_alpha   90.00
_cell.angle_beta   90.00
_cell.angle_gamma   90.00
#
_symmetry.space_group_name_H-M   'P 1'
#
loop_
_entity.id
_entity.type
_entity.pdbx_description
1 polymer ?
#
loop_
_entity_poly.entity_id
_entity_poly.type
_entity_poly.pdbx_seq_one_letter_code
_entity_poly.pdbx_strand_id
1 'polypeptide(L)'
;MEVVFRVWLFCLGLVMGSFFNVVIYRLPRGMSLVKPGSHCPQCGHSLRAAELIPVGSYLWQRGTCRSCGARIHWRYPAVELLTGVGFAAIEWTSSSWTQLIVGLVFFSILVVLAFIDLEHGILPNKITIPGIGLGFLFAIIGWTIPVIESLGGAVLGFGLIVSIVLLSRGGMGMGDAKLLAVVGAFLGWQAVLYVLFWASVLGSVGGILYLYVTKKDRKTPIPFGPSMAAAAVVYLLFL
;
A
#
# COMPACT_ATOMS: atom_id res chain seq x y z
N MET A 1 -12.10 22.32 -15.73
CA MET A 1 -12.68 21.55 -14.61
C MET A 1 -11.77 20.41 -14.18
N GLU A 2 -11.18 19.66 -15.10
CA GLU A 2 -10.32 18.52 -14.81
C GLU A 2 -9.12 18.86 -13.90
N VAL A 3 -8.40 19.94 -14.17
CA VAL A 3 -7.24 20.32 -13.34
C VAL A 3 -7.64 20.60 -11.89
N VAL A 4 -8.76 21.29 -11.67
CA VAL A 4 -9.26 21.59 -10.31
C VAL A 4 -9.65 20.31 -9.58
N PHE A 5 -10.30 19.38 -10.27
CA PHE A 5 -10.67 18.09 -9.70
C PHE A 5 -9.44 17.23 -9.36
N ARG A 6 -8.42 17.23 -10.21
CA ARG A 6 -7.13 16.55 -9.96
C ARG A 6 -6.40 17.11 -8.74
N VAL A 7 -6.35 18.44 -8.62
CA VAL A 7 -5.78 19.10 -7.43
C VAL A 7 -6.56 18.73 -6.17
N TRP A 8 -7.89 18.69 -6.26
CA TRP A 8 -8.72 18.25 -5.14
C TRP A 8 -8.44 16.80 -4.73
N LEU A 9 -8.33 15.88 -5.70
CA LEU A 9 -7.95 14.48 -5.42
C LEU A 9 -6.54 14.36 -4.85
N PHE A 10 -5.59 15.15 -5.33
CA PHE A 10 -4.26 15.22 -4.72
C PHE A 10 -4.34 15.62 -3.25
N CYS A 11 -5.08 16.67 -2.92
CA CYS A 11 -5.27 17.12 -1.54
C CYS A 11 -5.99 16.05 -0.69
N LEU A 12 -7.03 15.42 -1.24
CA LEU A 12 -7.71 14.29 -0.59
C LEU A 12 -6.73 13.14 -0.32
N GLY A 13 -5.88 12.80 -1.29
CA GLY A 13 -4.86 11.78 -1.16
C GLY A 13 -3.84 12.10 -0.07
N LEU A 14 -3.43 13.36 0.08
CA LEU A 14 -2.56 13.78 1.19
C LEU A 14 -3.22 13.53 2.56
N VAL A 15 -4.50 13.88 2.71
CA VAL A 15 -5.27 13.66 3.95
C VAL A 15 -5.44 12.16 4.23
N MET A 16 -5.79 11.37 3.20
CA MET A 16 -5.88 9.92 3.33
C MET A 16 -4.54 9.29 3.68
N GLY A 17 -3.44 9.76 3.10
CA GLY A 17 -2.08 9.32 3.43
C GLY A 17 -1.71 9.58 4.89
N SER A 18 -2.14 10.71 5.45
CA SER A 18 -1.97 11.00 6.87
C SER A 18 -2.73 10.00 7.75
N PHE A 19 -3.96 9.63 7.38
CA PHE A 19 -4.69 8.56 8.04
C PHE A 19 -4.04 7.18 7.84
N PHE A 20 -3.51 6.88 6.65
CA PHE A 20 -2.80 5.62 6.39
C PHE A 20 -1.58 5.46 7.30
N ASN A 21 -0.87 6.52 7.62
CA ASN A 21 0.19 6.48 8.62
C ASN A 21 -0.29 5.99 9.99
N VAL A 22 -1.50 6.36 10.40
CA VAL A 22 -2.12 5.86 11.65
C VAL A 22 -2.40 4.36 11.53
N VAL A 23 -2.95 3.91 10.39
CA VAL A 23 -3.24 2.48 10.13
C VAL A 23 -1.94 1.67 10.12
N ILE A 24 -0.92 2.11 9.39
CA ILE A 24 0.39 1.46 9.28
C ILE A 24 1.03 1.29 10.65
N TYR A 25 0.95 2.31 11.51
CA TYR A 25 1.54 2.26 12.83
C TYR A 25 0.73 1.41 13.83
N ARG A 26 -0.60 1.58 13.85
CA ARG A 26 -1.46 1.03 14.93
C ARG A 26 -1.97 -0.38 14.64
N LEU A 27 -2.30 -0.70 13.39
CA LEU A 27 -2.94 -1.96 13.04
C LEU A 27 -2.08 -3.19 13.37
N PRO A 28 -0.76 -3.21 13.02
CA PRO A 28 0.13 -4.33 13.37
C PRO A 28 0.32 -4.51 14.89
N ARG A 29 0.17 -3.42 15.64
CA ARG A 29 0.31 -3.41 17.11
C ARG A 29 -1.00 -3.73 17.85
N GLY A 30 -2.10 -4.00 17.13
CA GLY A 30 -3.40 -4.26 17.73
C GLY A 30 -4.03 -3.05 18.42
N MET A 31 -3.53 -1.83 18.14
CA MET A 31 -4.02 -0.59 18.75
C MET A 31 -5.30 -0.09 18.07
N SER A 32 -6.13 0.65 18.81
CA SER A 32 -7.32 1.29 18.26
C SER A 32 -6.94 2.37 17.24
N LEU A 33 -7.65 2.39 16.09
CA LEU A 33 -7.45 3.41 15.06
C LEU A 33 -8.10 4.75 15.43
N VAL A 34 -9.03 4.75 16.41
CA VAL A 34 -9.83 5.92 16.77
C VAL A 34 -9.27 6.64 18.01
N LYS A 35 -8.92 5.88 19.05
CA LYS A 35 -8.43 6.44 20.33
C LYS A 35 -7.12 5.79 20.76
N PRO A 36 -6.21 6.55 21.36
CA PRO A 36 -6.21 8.02 21.51
C PRO A 36 -6.03 8.75 20.17
N GLY A 37 -6.24 10.08 20.12
CA GLY A 37 -5.94 10.93 18.97
C GLY A 37 -4.45 10.86 18.56
N SER A 38 -4.10 11.57 17.50
CA SER A 38 -2.70 11.66 17.05
C SER A 38 -1.85 12.40 18.09
N HIS A 39 -0.73 11.80 18.49
CA HIS A 39 0.17 12.33 19.51
C HIS A 39 1.62 11.97 19.20
N CYS A 40 2.54 12.74 19.75
CA CYS A 40 3.96 12.42 19.67
C CYS A 40 4.26 11.16 20.50
N PRO A 41 4.88 10.11 19.92
CA PRO A 41 5.16 8.87 20.65
C PRO A 41 6.22 9.05 21.77
N GLN A 42 7.00 10.13 21.73
CA GLN A 42 8.06 10.38 22.70
C GLN A 42 7.57 11.16 23.95
N CYS A 43 6.81 12.24 23.75
CA CYS A 43 6.38 13.11 24.85
C CYS A 43 4.89 13.08 25.15
N GLY A 44 4.07 12.32 24.36
CA GLY A 44 2.63 12.26 24.55
C GLY A 44 1.86 13.53 24.15
N HIS A 45 2.55 14.57 23.63
CA HIS A 45 1.88 15.80 23.17
C HIS A 45 0.82 15.49 22.12
N SER A 46 -0.43 15.87 22.36
CA SER A 46 -1.53 15.73 21.41
C SER A 46 -1.36 16.71 20.26
N LEU A 47 -1.34 16.19 19.01
CA LEU A 47 -1.13 17.01 17.83
C LEU A 47 -2.36 17.89 17.56
N ARG A 48 -2.12 19.19 17.32
CA ARG A 48 -3.14 20.17 16.94
C ARG A 48 -3.45 20.06 15.45
N ALA A 49 -4.58 20.58 14.99
CA ALA A 49 -5.00 20.54 13.59
C ALA A 49 -3.92 21.08 12.62
N ALA A 50 -3.22 22.16 12.99
CA ALA A 50 -2.12 22.71 12.19
C ALA A 50 -0.90 21.77 12.08
N GLU A 51 -0.68 20.91 13.08
CA GLU A 51 0.42 19.92 13.10
C GLU A 51 0.05 18.64 12.32
N LEU A 52 -1.22 18.52 11.92
CA LEU A 52 -1.76 17.42 11.13
C LEU A 52 -1.91 17.79 9.64
N ILE A 53 -1.55 19.01 9.21
CA ILE A 53 -1.54 19.39 7.79
C ILE A 53 -0.51 18.51 7.07
N PRO A 54 -0.95 17.63 6.14
CA PRO A 54 -0.06 16.66 5.53
C PRO A 54 1.07 17.34 4.77
N VAL A 55 2.28 16.79 4.86
CA VAL A 55 3.53 17.30 4.27
C VAL A 55 3.89 18.71 4.77
N GLY A 56 2.94 19.64 4.75
CA GLY A 56 3.16 21.04 5.13
C GLY A 56 3.63 21.20 6.58
N SER A 57 2.99 20.50 7.53
CA SER A 57 3.40 20.55 8.93
C SER A 57 4.80 19.98 9.15
N TYR A 58 5.15 18.90 8.46
CA TYR A 58 6.49 18.31 8.52
C TYR A 58 7.58 19.29 8.04
N LEU A 59 7.34 19.96 6.91
CA LEU A 59 8.27 20.96 6.37
C LEU A 59 8.42 22.17 7.30
N TRP A 60 7.29 22.69 7.79
CA TRP A 60 7.30 23.85 8.71
C TRP A 60 7.98 23.53 10.02
N GLN A 61 7.77 22.34 10.58
CA GLN A 61 8.39 21.89 11.82
C GLN A 61 9.81 21.33 11.61
N ARG A 62 10.34 21.40 10.37
CA ARG A 62 11.67 20.88 10.01
C ARG A 62 11.87 19.40 10.42
N GLY A 63 10.79 18.61 10.33
CA GLY A 63 10.81 17.20 10.68
C GLY A 63 10.97 16.90 12.17
N THR A 64 10.62 17.83 13.07
CA THR A 64 10.76 17.67 14.53
C THR A 64 9.46 17.94 15.27
N CYS A 65 9.26 17.30 16.41
CA CYS A 65 8.13 17.57 17.29
C CYS A 65 8.25 18.97 17.89
N ARG A 66 7.17 19.75 17.82
CA ARG A 66 7.13 21.12 18.32
C ARG A 66 7.31 21.24 19.83
N SER A 67 6.96 20.19 20.59
CA SER A 67 6.98 20.18 22.06
C SER A 67 8.31 19.67 22.62
N CYS A 68 8.89 18.59 22.06
CA CYS A 68 10.09 17.96 22.61
C CYS A 68 11.30 17.93 21.66
N GLY A 69 11.15 18.42 20.41
CA GLY A 69 12.23 18.40 19.42
C GLY A 69 12.56 17.01 18.83
N ALA A 70 11.87 15.96 19.24
CA ALA A 70 12.11 14.61 18.71
C ALA A 70 11.88 14.56 17.19
N ARG A 71 12.75 13.85 16.46
CA ARG A 71 12.66 13.72 14.99
C ARG A 71 11.43 12.93 14.58
N ILE A 72 10.67 13.47 13.62
CA ILE A 72 9.56 12.80 12.97
C ILE A 72 10.13 11.95 11.82
N HIS A 73 9.74 10.69 11.77
CA HIS A 73 10.24 9.76 10.74
C HIS A 73 9.80 10.21 9.34
N TRP A 74 10.71 10.16 8.37
CA TRP A 74 10.48 10.57 6.97
C TRP A 74 9.34 9.81 6.27
N ARG A 75 8.98 8.63 6.75
CA ARG A 75 7.84 7.85 6.23
C ARG A 75 6.54 8.65 6.24
N TYR A 76 6.30 9.47 7.28
CA TYR A 76 5.05 10.22 7.40
C TYR A 76 4.79 11.09 6.16
N PRO A 77 5.65 12.05 5.82
CA PRO A 77 5.45 12.85 4.61
C PRO A 77 5.57 12.03 3.32
N ALA A 78 6.35 10.94 3.31
CA ALA A 78 6.47 10.08 2.14
C ALA A 78 5.16 9.35 1.81
N VAL A 79 4.49 8.75 2.80
CA VAL A 79 3.18 8.11 2.60
C VAL A 79 2.13 9.12 2.17
N GLU A 80 2.12 10.31 2.79
CA GLU A 80 1.19 11.39 2.44
C GLU A 80 1.38 11.82 0.99
N LEU A 81 2.61 12.14 0.59
CA LEU A 81 2.91 12.58 -0.76
C LEU A 81 2.66 11.49 -1.81
N LEU A 82 3.07 10.24 -1.52
CA LEU A 82 2.83 9.10 -2.39
C LEU A 82 1.33 8.89 -2.63
N THR A 83 0.52 9.01 -1.57
CA THR A 83 -0.93 8.85 -1.68
C THR A 83 -1.56 9.99 -2.46
N GLY A 84 -1.11 11.23 -2.24
CA GLY A 84 -1.57 12.40 -3.01
C GLY A 84 -1.25 12.26 -4.50
N VAL A 85 0.00 11.95 -4.84
CA VAL A 85 0.43 11.76 -6.23
C VAL A 85 -0.30 10.57 -6.87
N GLY A 86 -0.45 9.46 -6.15
CA GLY A 86 -1.16 8.28 -6.64
C GLY A 86 -2.63 8.56 -6.95
N PHE A 87 -3.34 9.30 -6.10
CA PHE A 87 -4.73 9.67 -6.34
C PHE A 87 -4.88 10.54 -7.59
N ALA A 88 -3.99 11.52 -7.78
CA ALA A 88 -3.96 12.35 -8.98
C ALA A 88 -3.61 11.56 -10.25
N ALA A 89 -2.69 10.59 -10.15
CA ALA A 89 -2.32 9.74 -11.28
C ALA A 89 -3.44 8.80 -11.70
N ILE A 90 -4.16 8.21 -10.73
CA ILE A 90 -5.32 7.34 -11.00
C ILE A 90 -6.43 8.14 -11.69
N GLU A 91 -6.69 9.37 -11.27
CA GLU A 91 -7.66 10.23 -11.94
C GLU A 91 -7.26 10.49 -13.40
N TRP A 92 -5.98 10.75 -13.64
CA TRP A 92 -5.47 10.98 -15.00
C TRP A 92 -5.72 9.80 -15.94
N THR A 93 -5.62 8.57 -15.46
CA THR A 93 -5.76 7.35 -16.27
C THR A 93 -7.18 6.81 -16.29
N SER A 94 -8.05 7.27 -15.39
CA SER A 94 -9.43 6.78 -15.27
C SER A 94 -10.35 7.36 -16.32
N SER A 95 -11.02 6.50 -17.10
CA SER A 95 -12.00 6.88 -18.13
C SER A 95 -13.43 6.98 -17.58
N SER A 96 -13.69 6.50 -16.36
CA SER A 96 -15.01 6.47 -15.73
C SER A 96 -14.93 6.66 -14.22
N TRP A 97 -16.04 7.09 -13.62
CA TRP A 97 -16.16 7.20 -12.17
C TRP A 97 -15.98 5.88 -11.44
N THR A 98 -16.46 4.77 -12.02
CA THR A 98 -16.32 3.43 -11.46
C THR A 98 -14.84 3.02 -11.40
N GLN A 99 -14.13 3.23 -12.50
CA GLN A 99 -12.69 2.96 -12.59
C GLN A 99 -11.89 3.80 -11.61
N LEU A 100 -12.23 5.09 -11.49
CA LEU A 100 -11.61 5.98 -10.50
C LEU A 100 -11.79 5.46 -9.07
N ILE A 101 -13.02 5.18 -8.66
CA ILE A 101 -13.32 4.73 -7.29
C ILE A 101 -12.60 3.41 -6.98
N VAL A 102 -12.69 2.44 -7.90
CA VAL A 102 -12.00 1.15 -7.75
C VAL A 102 -10.49 1.34 -7.65
N GLY A 103 -9.92 2.17 -8.53
CA GLY A 103 -8.49 2.46 -8.52
C GLY A 103 -8.03 3.11 -7.22
N LEU A 104 -8.77 4.10 -6.71
CA LEU A 104 -8.45 4.75 -5.43
C LEU A 104 -8.50 3.77 -4.24
N VAL A 105 -9.51 2.90 -4.19
CA VAL A 105 -9.64 1.88 -3.14
C VAL A 105 -8.51 0.86 -3.23
N PHE A 106 -8.25 0.32 -4.42
CA PHE A 106 -7.19 -0.66 -4.62
C PHE A 106 -5.81 -0.09 -4.28
N PHE A 107 -5.50 1.10 -4.78
CA PHE A 107 -4.25 1.80 -4.48
C PHE A 107 -4.07 2.04 -2.97
N SER A 108 -5.13 2.44 -2.27
CA SER A 108 -5.11 2.63 -0.81
C SER A 108 -4.74 1.35 -0.07
N ILE A 109 -5.31 0.21 -0.47
CA ILE A 109 -4.98 -1.10 0.08
C ILE A 109 -3.50 -1.42 -0.15
N LEU A 110 -3.00 -1.20 -1.38
CA LEU A 110 -1.61 -1.47 -1.74
C LEU A 110 -0.63 -0.61 -0.95
N VAL A 111 -0.87 0.70 -0.82
CA VAL A 111 0.00 1.61 -0.05
C VAL A 111 0.10 1.16 1.40
N VAL A 112 -1.04 0.90 2.04
CA VAL A 112 -1.04 0.50 3.45
C VAL A 112 -0.31 -0.83 3.64
N LEU A 113 -0.60 -1.84 2.82
CA LEU A 113 0.05 -3.16 2.90
C LEU A 113 1.55 -3.07 2.63
N ALA A 114 1.98 -2.30 1.61
CA ALA A 114 3.38 -2.12 1.29
C ALA A 114 4.19 -1.52 2.44
N PHE A 115 3.66 -0.49 3.09
CA PHE A 115 4.37 0.14 4.21
C PHE A 115 4.30 -0.67 5.50
N ILE A 116 3.24 -1.44 5.74
CA ILE A 116 3.21 -2.40 6.86
C ILE A 116 4.26 -3.50 6.63
N ASP A 117 4.36 -4.02 5.42
CA ASP A 117 5.35 -5.04 5.10
C ASP A 117 6.78 -4.51 5.19
N LEU A 118 7.04 -3.29 4.71
CA LEU A 118 8.35 -2.62 4.85
C LEU A 118 8.80 -2.46 6.31
N GLU A 119 7.88 -2.21 7.24
CA GLU A 119 8.23 -1.95 8.63
C GLU A 119 8.18 -3.19 9.52
N HIS A 120 7.27 -4.10 9.23
CA HIS A 120 6.95 -5.21 10.12
C HIS A 120 7.17 -6.58 9.50
N GLY A 121 7.36 -6.67 8.17
CA GLY A 121 7.48 -7.94 7.45
C GLY A 121 6.21 -8.80 7.53
N ILE A 122 5.04 -8.16 7.66
CA ILE A 122 3.75 -8.84 7.76
C ILE A 122 2.69 -8.20 6.86
N LEU A 123 1.76 -9.01 6.37
CA LEU A 123 0.58 -8.57 5.62
C LEU A 123 -0.68 -8.95 6.40
N PRO A 124 -1.31 -7.99 7.13
CA PRO A 124 -2.39 -8.30 8.07
C PRO A 124 -3.65 -8.82 7.37
N ASN A 125 -4.24 -9.90 7.90
CA ASN A 125 -5.51 -10.46 7.43
C ASN A 125 -6.65 -9.44 7.51
N LYS A 126 -6.58 -8.50 8.46
CA LYS A 126 -7.59 -7.43 8.63
C LYS A 126 -7.69 -6.48 7.44
N ILE A 127 -6.70 -6.49 6.52
CA ILE A 127 -6.73 -5.71 5.28
C ILE A 127 -6.83 -6.64 4.07
N THR A 128 -6.02 -7.71 4.03
CA THR A 128 -5.96 -8.59 2.85
C THR A 128 -7.28 -9.32 2.59
N ILE A 129 -7.93 -9.87 3.64
CA ILE A 129 -9.19 -10.59 3.46
C ILE A 129 -10.32 -9.67 3.04
N PRO A 130 -10.60 -8.52 3.72
CA PRO A 130 -11.56 -7.55 3.20
C PRO A 130 -11.19 -7.00 1.81
N GLY A 131 -9.90 -6.85 1.51
CA GLY A 131 -9.43 -6.45 0.19
C GLY A 131 -9.88 -7.42 -0.92
N ILE A 132 -9.70 -8.73 -0.71
CA ILE A 132 -10.21 -9.75 -1.65
C ILE A 132 -11.73 -9.62 -1.78
N GLY A 133 -12.46 -9.48 -0.65
CA GLY A 133 -13.91 -9.31 -0.64
C GLY A 133 -14.39 -8.08 -1.42
N LEU A 134 -13.66 -6.95 -1.31
CA LEU A 134 -13.96 -5.73 -2.07
C LEU A 134 -13.72 -5.93 -3.58
N GLY A 135 -12.66 -6.62 -3.98
CA GLY A 135 -12.42 -6.97 -5.39
C GLY A 135 -13.58 -7.76 -5.98
N PHE A 136 -14.06 -8.80 -5.27
CA PHE A 136 -15.24 -9.57 -5.68
C PHE A 136 -16.51 -8.73 -5.70
N LEU A 137 -16.71 -7.87 -4.70
CA LEU A 137 -17.87 -6.98 -4.66
C LEU A 137 -17.92 -6.08 -5.91
N PHE A 138 -16.80 -5.46 -6.27
CA PHE A 138 -16.71 -4.62 -7.45
C PHE A 138 -16.93 -5.42 -8.75
N ALA A 139 -16.48 -6.67 -8.82
CA ALA A 139 -16.76 -7.55 -9.94
C ALA A 139 -18.26 -7.91 -10.04
N ILE A 140 -18.92 -8.22 -8.92
CA ILE A 140 -20.35 -8.56 -8.87
C ILE A 140 -21.22 -7.38 -9.32
N ILE A 141 -20.90 -6.16 -8.90
CA ILE A 141 -21.65 -4.95 -9.30
C ILE A 141 -21.27 -4.43 -10.70
N GLY A 142 -20.34 -5.11 -11.40
CA GLY A 142 -19.94 -4.76 -12.77
C GLY A 142 -19.05 -3.52 -12.89
N TRP A 143 -18.32 -3.15 -11.81
CA TRP A 143 -17.41 -2.01 -11.81
C TRP A 143 -15.99 -2.35 -12.24
N THR A 144 -15.65 -3.64 -12.27
CA THR A 144 -14.35 -4.16 -12.66
C THR A 144 -14.50 -5.25 -13.75
N ILE A 145 -13.62 -6.22 -13.72
CA ILE A 145 -13.59 -7.39 -14.58
C ILE A 145 -14.76 -8.36 -14.28
N PRO A 146 -15.09 -9.27 -15.20
CA PRO A 146 -16.09 -10.31 -14.95
C PRO A 146 -15.78 -11.12 -13.68
N VAL A 147 -16.83 -11.54 -12.97
CA VAL A 147 -16.70 -12.29 -11.70
C VAL A 147 -15.84 -13.54 -11.85
N ILE A 148 -15.94 -14.24 -12.96
CA ILE A 148 -15.15 -15.45 -13.22
C ILE A 148 -13.65 -15.15 -13.35
N GLU A 149 -13.30 -14.01 -13.94
CA GLU A 149 -11.90 -13.57 -14.05
C GLU A 149 -11.36 -13.09 -12.70
N SER A 150 -12.17 -12.41 -11.91
CA SER A 150 -11.85 -11.99 -10.54
C SER A 150 -11.59 -13.22 -9.67
N LEU A 151 -12.46 -14.22 -9.71
CA LEU A 151 -12.30 -15.47 -8.97
C LEU A 151 -11.05 -16.24 -9.45
N GLY A 152 -10.93 -16.41 -10.76
CA GLY A 152 -9.78 -17.10 -11.38
C GLY A 152 -8.45 -16.41 -11.03
N GLY A 153 -8.42 -15.07 -11.08
CA GLY A 153 -7.27 -14.28 -10.69
C GLY A 153 -6.89 -14.44 -9.21
N ALA A 154 -7.87 -14.38 -8.31
CA ALA A 154 -7.61 -14.55 -6.89
C ALA A 154 -7.11 -15.96 -6.54
N VAL A 155 -7.75 -17.00 -7.12
CA VAL A 155 -7.34 -18.41 -6.92
C VAL A 155 -5.96 -18.65 -7.51
N LEU A 156 -5.68 -18.14 -8.71
CA LEU A 156 -4.37 -18.26 -9.35
C LEU A 156 -3.29 -17.56 -8.52
N GLY A 157 -3.54 -16.32 -8.10
CA GLY A 157 -2.58 -15.54 -7.32
C GLY A 157 -2.23 -16.19 -5.99
N PHE A 158 -3.25 -16.65 -5.27
CA PHE A 158 -3.05 -17.39 -4.03
C PHE A 158 -2.31 -18.71 -4.28
N GLY A 159 -2.77 -19.50 -5.25
CA GLY A 159 -2.22 -20.82 -5.56
C GLY A 159 -0.77 -20.78 -6.03
N LEU A 160 -0.38 -19.80 -6.85
CA LEU A 160 1.01 -19.66 -7.32
C LEU A 160 1.97 -19.43 -6.15
N ILE A 161 1.67 -18.48 -5.27
CA ILE A 161 2.55 -18.22 -4.11
C ILE A 161 2.55 -19.41 -3.15
N VAL A 162 1.40 -20.02 -2.87
CA VAL A 162 1.36 -21.25 -2.03
C VAL A 162 2.23 -22.36 -2.63
N SER A 163 2.16 -22.56 -3.94
CA SER A 163 3.00 -23.53 -4.63
C SER A 163 4.50 -23.21 -4.47
N ILE A 164 4.87 -21.93 -4.60
CA ILE A 164 6.26 -21.48 -4.39
C ILE A 164 6.67 -21.70 -2.93
N VAL A 165 5.82 -21.40 -1.95
CA VAL A 165 6.10 -21.61 -0.51
C VAL A 165 6.35 -23.09 -0.20
N LEU A 166 5.53 -23.99 -0.77
CA LEU A 166 5.66 -25.42 -0.59
C LEU A 166 6.96 -25.97 -1.23
N LEU A 167 7.27 -25.53 -2.45
CA LEU A 167 8.46 -25.96 -3.19
C LEU A 167 9.75 -25.39 -2.59
N SER A 168 9.74 -24.16 -2.10
CA SER A 168 10.90 -23.46 -1.52
C SER A 168 11.12 -23.78 -0.03
N ARG A 169 10.30 -24.65 0.57
CA ARG A 169 10.34 -24.98 2.01
C ARG A 169 10.26 -23.74 2.92
N GLY A 170 9.40 -22.79 2.58
CA GLY A 170 9.15 -21.59 3.39
C GLY A 170 9.98 -20.37 2.99
N GLY A 171 10.51 -20.32 1.78
CA GLY A 171 11.26 -19.16 1.26
C GLY A 171 10.42 -17.89 1.01
N MET A 172 9.09 -17.97 1.09
CA MET A 172 8.16 -16.85 0.86
C MET A 172 7.05 -16.82 1.90
N GLY A 173 6.49 -15.65 2.21
CA GLY A 173 5.46 -15.49 3.23
C GLY A 173 4.05 -15.83 2.74
N MET A 174 3.24 -16.48 3.59
CA MET A 174 1.80 -16.68 3.29
C MET A 174 1.02 -15.36 3.15
N GLY A 175 1.58 -14.26 3.63
CA GLY A 175 1.04 -12.91 3.43
C GLY A 175 1.05 -12.51 1.96
N ASP A 176 2.15 -12.82 1.25
CA ASP A 176 2.32 -12.51 -0.17
C ASP A 176 1.27 -13.23 -1.03
N ALA A 177 0.89 -14.47 -0.65
CA ALA A 177 -0.18 -15.20 -1.32
C ALA A 177 -1.52 -14.45 -1.26
N LYS A 178 -1.83 -13.86 -0.10
CA LYS A 178 -3.06 -13.07 0.09
C LYS A 178 -3.00 -11.74 -0.65
N LEU A 179 -1.84 -11.08 -0.67
CA LEU A 179 -1.66 -9.84 -1.44
C LEU A 179 -1.83 -10.09 -2.94
N LEU A 180 -1.25 -11.17 -3.47
CA LEU A 180 -1.42 -11.51 -4.88
C LEU A 180 -2.85 -11.94 -5.21
N ALA A 181 -3.56 -12.54 -4.25
CA ALA A 181 -5.00 -12.81 -4.38
C ALA A 181 -5.83 -11.51 -4.40
N VAL A 182 -5.46 -10.47 -3.63
CA VAL A 182 -6.09 -9.14 -3.74
C VAL A 182 -5.88 -8.59 -5.14
N VAL A 183 -4.66 -8.63 -5.67
CA VAL A 183 -4.37 -8.19 -7.05
C VAL A 183 -5.24 -8.93 -8.06
N GLY A 184 -5.32 -10.26 -7.96
CA GLY A 184 -6.13 -11.08 -8.84
C GLY A 184 -7.63 -10.79 -8.75
N ALA A 185 -8.15 -10.53 -7.55
CA ALA A 185 -9.55 -10.17 -7.33
C ALA A 185 -9.95 -8.84 -7.98
N PHE A 186 -9.05 -7.86 -8.04
CA PHE A 186 -9.31 -6.54 -8.65
C PHE A 186 -9.01 -6.51 -10.15
N LEU A 187 -7.92 -7.14 -10.59
CA LEU A 187 -7.33 -6.94 -11.91
C LEU A 187 -7.29 -8.22 -12.79
N GLY A 188 -7.66 -9.39 -12.24
CA GLY A 188 -7.72 -10.65 -12.96
C GLY A 188 -6.38 -11.39 -13.05
N TRP A 189 -6.41 -12.54 -13.75
CA TRP A 189 -5.28 -13.47 -13.80
C TRP A 189 -4.07 -12.95 -14.59
N GLN A 190 -4.28 -12.12 -15.60
CA GLN A 190 -3.21 -11.51 -16.40
C GLN A 190 -2.35 -10.58 -15.53
N ALA A 191 -3.01 -9.76 -14.70
CA ALA A 191 -2.34 -8.90 -13.73
C ALA A 191 -1.53 -9.69 -12.71
N VAL A 192 -2.03 -10.86 -12.28
CA VAL A 192 -1.31 -11.75 -11.35
C VAL A 192 0.04 -12.17 -11.93
N LEU A 193 0.07 -12.62 -13.18
CA LEU A 193 1.31 -13.04 -13.84
C LEU A 193 2.28 -11.87 -14.04
N TYR A 194 1.75 -10.74 -14.50
CA TYR A 194 2.53 -9.51 -14.67
C TYR A 194 3.15 -9.05 -13.34
N VAL A 195 2.33 -8.95 -12.30
CA VAL A 195 2.79 -8.49 -10.98
C VAL A 195 3.79 -9.44 -10.38
N LEU A 196 3.58 -10.75 -10.46
CA LEU A 196 4.54 -11.74 -9.95
C LEU A 196 5.89 -11.63 -10.66
N PHE A 197 5.88 -11.50 -11.98
CA PHE A 197 7.11 -11.35 -12.77
C PHE A 197 7.87 -10.06 -12.39
N TRP A 198 7.21 -8.91 -12.47
CA TRP A 198 7.86 -7.63 -12.21
C TRP A 198 8.21 -7.43 -10.74
N ALA A 199 7.40 -7.94 -9.81
CA ALA A 199 7.75 -7.94 -8.40
C ALA A 199 9.02 -8.77 -8.13
N SER A 200 9.19 -9.89 -8.83
CA SER A 200 10.40 -10.71 -8.70
C SER A 200 11.64 -9.98 -9.23
N VAL A 201 11.51 -9.27 -10.35
CA VAL A 201 12.59 -8.43 -10.90
C VAL A 201 12.92 -7.28 -9.94
N LEU A 202 11.93 -6.49 -9.54
CA LEU A 202 12.11 -5.35 -8.64
C LEU A 202 12.63 -5.79 -7.27
N GLY A 203 12.09 -6.88 -6.73
CA GLY A 203 12.50 -7.44 -5.44
C GLY A 203 13.95 -7.94 -5.48
N SER A 204 14.36 -8.58 -6.57
CA SER A 204 15.74 -9.04 -6.75
C SER A 204 16.71 -7.87 -6.86
N VAL A 205 16.43 -6.91 -7.74
CA VAL A 205 17.28 -5.71 -7.93
C VAL A 205 17.33 -4.88 -6.65
N GLY A 206 16.15 -4.57 -6.07
CA GLY A 206 16.07 -3.79 -4.83
C GLY A 206 16.71 -4.50 -3.64
N GLY A 207 16.54 -5.83 -3.55
CA GLY A 207 17.16 -6.64 -2.51
C GLY A 207 18.67 -6.67 -2.60
N ILE A 208 19.23 -6.89 -3.79
CA ILE A 208 20.69 -6.85 -4.01
C ILE A 208 21.25 -5.46 -3.65
N LEU A 209 20.61 -4.39 -4.11
CA LEU A 209 21.02 -3.02 -3.81
C LEU A 209 20.96 -2.73 -2.30
N TYR A 210 19.87 -3.16 -1.64
CA TYR A 210 19.71 -3.00 -0.18
C TYR A 210 20.85 -3.71 0.59
N LEU A 211 21.14 -4.97 0.26
CA LEU A 211 22.22 -5.72 0.89
C LEU A 211 23.60 -5.08 0.63
N TYR A 212 23.83 -4.59 -0.59
CA TYR A 212 25.08 -3.93 -0.96
C TYR A 212 25.30 -2.63 -0.16
N VAL A 213 24.27 -1.77 -0.07
CA VAL A 213 24.34 -0.47 0.63
C VAL A 213 24.41 -0.65 2.15
N THR A 214 23.63 -1.58 2.70
CA THR A 214 23.56 -1.77 4.17
C THR A 214 24.62 -2.71 4.73
N LYS A 215 25.39 -3.38 3.85
CA LYS A 215 26.39 -4.40 4.22
C LYS A 215 25.83 -5.51 5.13
N LYS A 216 24.51 -5.77 5.01
CA LYS A 216 23.85 -6.82 5.78
C LYS A 216 24.06 -8.19 5.15
N ASP A 217 23.91 -9.23 5.96
CA ASP A 217 24.06 -10.62 5.52
C ASP A 217 22.93 -10.99 4.51
N ARG A 218 23.25 -11.88 3.55
CA ARG A 218 22.31 -12.41 2.54
C ARG A 218 21.11 -13.14 3.14
N LYS A 219 21.16 -13.48 4.42
CA LYS A 219 20.06 -14.11 5.16
C LYS A 219 19.02 -13.13 5.70
N THR A 220 19.24 -11.81 5.53
CA THR A 220 18.27 -10.80 5.99
C THR A 220 16.99 -10.92 5.17
N PRO A 221 15.82 -11.12 5.80
CA PRO A 221 14.56 -11.20 5.07
C PRO A 221 14.27 -9.83 4.42
N ILE A 222 13.97 -9.84 3.13
CA ILE A 222 13.61 -8.66 2.36
C ILE A 222 12.10 -8.71 2.13
N PRO A 223 11.35 -7.66 2.52
CA PRO A 223 9.91 -7.63 2.31
C PRO A 223 9.59 -7.62 0.81
N PHE A 224 8.75 -8.54 0.36
CA PHE A 224 8.38 -8.70 -1.05
C PHE A 224 7.11 -7.89 -1.42
N GLY A 225 6.25 -7.63 -0.44
CA GLY A 225 5.01 -6.86 -0.61
C GLY A 225 5.17 -5.51 -1.30
N PRO A 226 6.17 -4.69 -0.97
CA PRO A 226 6.40 -3.41 -1.65
C PRO A 226 6.67 -3.54 -3.15
N SER A 227 7.43 -4.56 -3.55
CA SER A 227 7.71 -4.84 -4.97
C SER A 227 6.43 -5.28 -5.71
N MET A 228 5.59 -6.11 -5.05
CA MET A 228 4.29 -6.50 -5.59
C MET A 228 3.34 -5.31 -5.71
N ALA A 229 3.28 -4.46 -4.69
CA ALA A 229 2.45 -3.26 -4.71
C ALA A 229 2.90 -2.29 -5.83
N ALA A 230 4.19 -2.06 -5.98
CA ALA A 230 4.72 -1.22 -7.06
C ALA A 230 4.38 -1.77 -8.45
N ALA A 231 4.57 -3.07 -8.68
CA ALA A 231 4.21 -3.71 -9.94
C ALA A 231 2.69 -3.65 -10.22
N ALA A 232 1.86 -3.81 -9.17
CA ALA A 232 0.40 -3.71 -9.29
C ALA A 232 -0.07 -2.29 -9.60
N VAL A 233 0.59 -1.26 -9.03
CA VAL A 233 0.32 0.15 -9.35
C VAL A 233 0.69 0.46 -10.80
N VAL A 234 1.83 -0.03 -11.29
CA VAL A 234 2.22 0.16 -12.69
C VAL A 234 1.18 -0.50 -13.62
N TYR A 235 0.73 -1.72 -13.30
CA TYR A 235 -0.31 -2.37 -14.07
C TYR A 235 -1.63 -1.56 -14.08
N LEU A 236 -2.05 -1.07 -12.91
CA LEU A 236 -3.27 -0.28 -12.77
C LEU A 236 -3.24 1.01 -13.60
N LEU A 237 -2.08 1.67 -13.72
CA LEU A 237 -1.96 2.98 -14.36
C LEU A 237 -1.72 2.91 -15.87
N PHE A 238 -1.13 1.82 -16.40
CA PHE A 238 -0.63 1.79 -17.77
C PHE A 238 -1.13 0.62 -18.63
N LEU A 239 -1.77 -0.37 -18.04
CA LEU A 239 -2.26 -1.56 -18.72
C LEU A 239 -3.74 -1.82 -18.43
#